data_4f1bb930dc590eda0546175d48bce2b3
#
_entry.id   4f1bb930dc590eda0546175d48bce2b3
#
_cell.length_a   1.000
_cell.length_b   1.000
_cell.length_c   1.000
_cell.angle_alpha   90.00
_cell.angle_beta   90.00
_cell.angle_gamma   90.00
#
_symmetry.space_group_name_H-M   'P 1'
#
loop_
_entity.id
_entity.type
_entity.pdbx_description
1 polymer ?
#
loop_
_entity_poly.entity_id
_entity_poly.type
_entity_poly.pdbx_seq_one_letter_code
_entity_poly.pdbx_strand_id
1 'polypeptide(L)'
;IKKVFMSEYKTDQENFWAGQFGDDYIDRNKSDQLLASNLDYFSKSLKLARNIDTVIEFGANIGMNLKALSLLRPGIKLSGVEINEDAAKILEELIGKENTYLESILTFAPQKKSDLVLLKGVLIHINPEELDSLYQIMYDASNKYILIGEYYNPVPVSISYRGHENRLFKRDFAGDILKKFSDV
;
A
#
# COMPACT_ATOMS: atom_id res chain seq x y z
N ILE A 1 17.07 16.39 31.00
CA ILE A 1 15.75 15.70 30.90
C ILE A 1 15.56 15.39 29.44
N LYS A 2 15.79 14.13 29.04
CA LYS A 2 15.45 13.65 27.68
C LYS A 2 13.93 13.71 27.55
N LYS A 3 13.41 14.59 26.66
CA LYS A 3 12.03 14.49 26.19
C LYS A 3 11.90 13.10 25.54
N VAL A 4 11.18 12.20 26.16
CA VAL A 4 10.67 10.99 25.52
C VAL A 4 9.60 11.51 24.55
N PHE A 5 9.94 11.61 23.27
CA PHE A 5 8.95 11.75 22.24
C PHE A 5 8.17 10.43 22.24
N MET A 6 6.94 10.45 22.71
CA MET A 6 6.00 9.36 22.42
C MET A 6 5.93 9.26 20.90
N SER A 7 6.18 8.08 20.34
CA SER A 7 6.06 7.87 18.92
C SER A 7 4.61 8.16 18.51
N GLU A 8 4.41 8.96 17.51
CA GLU A 8 3.10 9.33 16.99
C GLU A 8 2.37 8.10 16.38
N TYR A 9 3.13 7.08 16.00
CA TYR A 9 2.67 5.85 15.36
C TYR A 9 2.92 4.62 16.23
N LYS A 10 2.13 3.57 15.99
CA LYS A 10 2.13 2.31 16.73
C LYS A 10 3.44 1.52 16.58
N THR A 11 4.05 1.56 15.40
CA THR A 11 5.24 0.76 15.06
C THR A 11 6.43 1.60 14.61
N ASP A 12 7.63 1.06 14.77
CA ASP A 12 8.86 1.67 14.25
C ASP A 12 8.87 1.76 12.72
N GLN A 13 8.17 0.83 12.04
CA GLN A 13 8.03 0.82 10.59
C GLN A 13 7.18 1.99 10.12
N GLU A 14 6.08 2.29 10.80
CA GLU A 14 5.26 3.48 10.51
C GLU A 14 6.06 4.77 10.68
N ASN A 15 6.76 4.94 11.81
CA ASN A 15 7.62 6.11 12.06
C ASN A 15 8.72 6.27 10.99
N PHE A 16 9.27 5.17 10.50
CA PHE A 16 10.29 5.15 9.45
C PHE A 16 9.74 5.67 8.11
N TRP A 17 8.54 5.24 7.71
CA TRP A 17 7.92 5.64 6.45
C TRP A 17 7.24 7.00 6.50
N ALA A 18 6.71 7.42 7.66
CA ALA A 18 6.14 8.75 7.87
C ALA A 18 7.20 9.85 7.96
N GLY A 19 8.46 9.50 8.22
CA GLY A 19 9.57 10.45 8.41
C GLY A 19 10.48 10.58 7.19
N GLN A 20 11.70 11.08 7.45
CA GLN A 20 12.70 11.43 6.44
C GLN A 20 12.96 10.34 5.38
N PHE A 21 12.92 9.06 5.75
CA PHE A 21 13.14 7.99 4.78
C PHE A 21 12.03 7.95 3.73
N GLY A 22 10.77 8.18 4.16
CA GLY A 22 9.62 8.28 3.24
C GLY A 22 9.76 9.50 2.33
N ASP A 23 10.19 10.65 2.85
CA ASP A 23 10.42 11.87 2.05
C ASP A 23 11.49 11.62 0.97
N ASP A 24 12.63 11.03 1.33
CA ASP A 24 13.70 10.66 0.40
C ASP A 24 13.26 9.61 -0.63
N TYR A 25 12.23 8.81 -0.30
CA TYR A 25 11.70 7.78 -1.17
C TYR A 25 10.83 8.35 -2.30
N ILE A 26 10.22 9.52 -2.11
CA ILE A 26 9.38 10.20 -3.10
C ILE A 26 10.12 10.39 -4.43
N ASP A 27 11.37 10.89 -4.39
CA ASP A 27 12.15 11.18 -5.60
C ASP A 27 12.50 9.94 -6.44
N ARG A 28 12.49 8.76 -5.81
CA ARG A 28 12.75 7.48 -6.49
C ARG A 28 11.55 6.96 -7.29
N ASN A 29 10.36 7.52 -7.06
CA ASN A 29 9.11 7.04 -7.63
C ASN A 29 8.50 7.94 -8.71
N LYS A 30 9.24 8.92 -9.24
CA LYS A 30 8.75 9.93 -10.20
C LYS A 30 9.10 9.63 -11.68
N SER A 31 9.60 8.44 -12.02
CA SER A 31 10.10 8.20 -13.39
C SER A 31 9.02 7.68 -14.35
N ASP A 32 9.12 8.07 -15.61
CA ASP A 32 8.31 7.52 -16.71
C ASP A 32 8.55 6.02 -16.89
N GLN A 33 9.75 5.54 -16.60
CA GLN A 33 10.08 4.12 -16.63
C GLN A 33 9.28 3.34 -15.59
N LEU A 34 9.11 3.88 -14.38
CA LEU A 34 8.26 3.27 -13.35
C LEU A 34 6.79 3.23 -13.79
N LEU A 35 6.30 4.32 -14.40
CA LEU A 35 4.94 4.37 -14.93
C LEU A 35 4.74 3.30 -16.02
N ALA A 36 5.67 3.18 -16.96
CA ALA A 36 5.62 2.15 -18.01
C ALA A 36 5.62 0.73 -17.42
N SER A 37 6.46 0.48 -16.42
CA SER A 37 6.51 -0.80 -15.69
C SER A 37 5.19 -1.11 -14.97
N ASN A 38 4.57 -0.10 -14.35
CA ASN A 38 3.28 -0.25 -13.69
C ASN A 38 2.14 -0.53 -14.69
N LEU A 39 2.15 0.13 -15.85
CA LEU A 39 1.19 -0.15 -16.93
C LEU A 39 1.30 -1.60 -17.40
N ASP A 40 2.50 -2.10 -17.66
CA ASP A 40 2.72 -3.50 -18.03
C ASP A 40 2.25 -4.46 -16.94
N TYR A 41 2.64 -4.19 -15.68
CA TYR A 41 2.23 -5.00 -14.53
C TYR A 41 0.71 -5.09 -14.39
N PHE A 42 -0.01 -3.96 -14.39
CA PHE A 42 -1.46 -3.95 -14.19
C PHE A 42 -2.22 -4.47 -15.40
N SER A 43 -1.73 -4.29 -16.63
CA SER A 43 -2.33 -4.88 -17.82
C SER A 43 -2.35 -6.41 -17.77
N LYS A 44 -1.33 -7.01 -17.15
CA LYS A 44 -1.20 -8.46 -16.97
C LYS A 44 -1.97 -8.97 -15.76
N SER A 45 -1.76 -8.36 -14.59
CA SER A 45 -2.33 -8.83 -13.32
C SER A 45 -3.86 -8.66 -13.26
N LEU A 46 -4.41 -7.63 -13.91
CA LEU A 46 -5.86 -7.36 -13.92
C LEU A 46 -6.57 -7.88 -15.19
N LYS A 47 -5.89 -8.66 -16.01
CA LYS A 47 -6.46 -9.18 -17.29
C LYS A 47 -7.77 -9.94 -17.10
N LEU A 48 -7.89 -10.70 -16.04
CA LEU A 48 -9.08 -11.51 -15.74
C LEU A 48 -10.04 -10.84 -14.76
N ALA A 49 -9.61 -9.77 -14.10
CA ALA A 49 -10.45 -9.04 -13.16
C ALA A 49 -11.42 -8.09 -13.88
N ARG A 50 -12.71 -8.32 -13.67
CA ARG A 50 -13.80 -7.64 -14.39
C ARG A 50 -14.58 -6.71 -13.46
N ASN A 51 -15.21 -5.68 -14.05
CA ASN A 51 -16.14 -4.79 -13.35
C ASN A 51 -15.48 -4.12 -12.14
N ILE A 52 -14.27 -3.57 -12.33
CA ILE A 52 -13.56 -2.76 -11.33
C ILE A 52 -13.83 -1.30 -11.66
N ASP A 53 -14.70 -0.66 -10.90
CA ASP A 53 -15.08 0.76 -11.02
C ASP A 53 -14.42 1.62 -9.94
N THR A 54 -14.03 0.99 -8.81
CA THR A 54 -13.42 1.67 -7.66
C THR A 54 -12.17 0.93 -7.20
N VAL A 55 -11.12 1.69 -6.89
CA VAL A 55 -9.85 1.19 -6.35
C VAL A 55 -9.46 2.00 -5.13
N ILE A 56 -8.98 1.31 -4.11
CA ILE A 56 -8.24 1.91 -3.00
C ILE A 56 -6.85 1.28 -2.92
N GLU A 57 -5.81 2.11 -2.89
CA GLU A 57 -4.44 1.66 -2.68
C GLU A 57 -3.99 1.97 -1.25
N PHE A 58 -3.45 0.97 -0.56
CA PHE A 58 -2.85 1.11 0.77
C PHE A 58 -1.34 1.30 0.63
N GLY A 59 -0.81 2.41 1.19
CA GLY A 59 0.57 2.85 0.98
C GLY A 59 0.78 3.40 -0.43
N ALA A 60 -0.08 4.33 -0.84
CA ALA A 60 -0.14 4.82 -2.22
C ALA A 60 1.06 5.67 -2.63
N ASN A 61 1.88 6.14 -1.68
CA ASN A 61 2.96 7.08 -1.92
C ASN A 61 2.46 8.26 -2.79
N ILE A 62 3.17 8.66 -3.83
CA ILE A 62 2.75 9.73 -4.75
C ILE A 62 1.74 9.28 -5.83
N GLY A 63 1.16 8.08 -5.72
CA GLY A 63 0.09 7.60 -6.59
C GLY A 63 0.51 7.04 -7.95
N MET A 64 1.76 6.61 -8.16
CA MET A 64 2.22 6.11 -9.48
C MET A 64 1.49 4.85 -9.94
N ASN A 65 1.05 3.99 -9.04
CA ASN A 65 0.21 2.85 -9.37
C ASN A 65 -1.21 3.30 -9.78
N LEU A 66 -1.79 4.23 -9.03
CA LEU A 66 -3.11 4.82 -9.32
C LEU A 66 -3.10 5.58 -10.65
N LYS A 67 -2.02 6.30 -10.97
CA LYS A 67 -1.81 6.94 -12.27
C LYS A 67 -1.81 5.92 -13.40
N ALA A 68 -1.11 4.80 -13.24
CA ALA A 68 -1.11 3.74 -14.25
C ALA A 68 -2.53 3.15 -14.44
N LEU A 69 -3.27 2.92 -13.35
CA LEU A 69 -4.63 2.41 -13.40
C LEU A 69 -5.61 3.38 -14.08
N SER A 70 -5.48 4.70 -13.84
CA SER A 70 -6.31 5.71 -14.52
C SER A 70 -6.10 5.74 -16.03
N LEU A 71 -4.87 5.50 -16.49
CA LEU A 71 -4.55 5.41 -17.92
C LEU A 71 -5.06 4.11 -18.56
N LEU A 72 -5.02 2.99 -17.83
CA LEU A 72 -5.52 1.70 -18.32
C LEU A 72 -7.04 1.59 -18.31
N ARG A 73 -7.69 2.28 -17.38
CA ARG A 73 -9.15 2.24 -17.20
C ARG A 73 -9.69 3.67 -17.00
N PRO A 74 -9.88 4.45 -18.07
CA PRO A 74 -10.45 5.80 -17.98
C PRO A 74 -11.80 5.80 -17.25
N GLY A 75 -11.97 6.73 -16.30
CA GLY A 75 -13.19 6.83 -15.50
C GLY A 75 -13.23 6.00 -14.21
N ILE A 76 -12.19 5.16 -13.95
CA ILE A 76 -12.06 4.46 -12.67
C ILE A 76 -11.94 5.46 -11.50
N LYS A 77 -12.65 5.20 -10.41
CA LYS A 77 -12.58 6.02 -9.20
C LYS A 77 -11.46 5.53 -8.31
N LEU A 78 -10.55 6.41 -7.97
CA LEU A 78 -9.33 6.10 -7.22
C LEU A 78 -9.37 6.72 -5.84
N SER A 79 -8.87 6.00 -4.86
CA SER A 79 -8.54 6.51 -3.53
C SER A 79 -7.23 5.90 -3.04
N GLY A 80 -6.57 6.56 -2.09
CA GLY A 80 -5.30 6.11 -1.56
C GLY A 80 -5.13 6.46 -0.10
N VAL A 81 -4.53 5.55 0.67
CA VAL A 81 -4.11 5.75 2.05
C VAL A 81 -2.60 5.89 2.04
N GLU A 82 -2.08 6.96 2.62
CA GLU A 82 -0.65 7.25 2.68
C GLU A 82 -0.30 7.85 4.05
N ILE A 83 0.78 7.37 4.66
CA ILE A 83 1.21 7.80 5.98
C ILE A 83 2.17 9.00 5.94
N ASN A 84 2.89 9.17 4.82
CA ASN A 84 3.85 10.26 4.64
C ASN A 84 3.13 11.51 4.13
N GLU A 85 3.28 12.61 4.86
CA GLU A 85 2.57 13.86 4.59
C GLU A 85 2.93 14.49 3.23
N ASP A 86 4.21 14.46 2.85
CA ASP A 86 4.66 15.06 1.59
C ASP A 86 4.26 14.22 0.38
N ALA A 87 4.28 12.89 0.51
CA ALA A 87 3.75 12.00 -0.51
C ALA A 87 2.23 12.16 -0.67
N ALA A 88 1.49 12.28 0.44
CA ALA A 88 0.05 12.48 0.42
C ALA A 88 -0.35 13.80 -0.26
N LYS A 89 0.40 14.90 -0.09
CA LYS A 89 0.16 16.16 -0.82
C LYS A 89 0.26 15.98 -2.33
N ILE A 90 1.25 15.22 -2.81
CA ILE A 90 1.39 14.91 -4.24
C ILE A 90 0.27 13.99 -4.72
N LEU A 91 -0.13 13.03 -3.89
CA LEU A 91 -1.26 12.15 -4.16
C LEU A 91 -2.58 12.94 -4.28
N GLU A 92 -2.81 13.94 -3.40
CA GLU A 92 -3.97 14.84 -3.47
C GLU A 92 -4.06 15.59 -4.81
N GLU A 93 -2.93 16.00 -5.40
CA GLU A 93 -2.91 16.63 -6.73
C GLU A 93 -3.35 15.67 -7.84
N LEU A 94 -3.14 14.37 -7.67
CA LEU A 94 -3.46 13.35 -8.65
C LEU A 94 -4.92 12.87 -8.57
N ILE A 95 -5.44 12.60 -7.36
CA ILE A 95 -6.74 11.93 -7.18
C ILE A 95 -7.77 12.78 -6.42
N GLY A 96 -7.39 13.97 -5.97
CA GLY A 96 -8.23 14.87 -5.16
C GLY A 96 -8.11 14.60 -3.66
N LYS A 97 -8.26 15.67 -2.88
CA LYS A 97 -8.13 15.64 -1.42
C LYS A 97 -9.17 14.72 -0.77
N GLU A 98 -10.38 14.68 -1.28
CA GLU A 98 -11.49 13.86 -0.80
C GLU A 98 -11.29 12.36 -1.00
N ASN A 99 -10.30 11.97 -1.82
CA ASN A 99 -9.95 10.60 -2.12
C ASN A 99 -8.59 10.19 -1.51
N THR A 100 -7.91 11.11 -0.80
CA THR A 100 -6.61 10.89 -0.17
C THR A 100 -6.78 10.84 1.34
N TYR A 101 -6.35 9.75 1.95
CA TYR A 101 -6.40 9.53 3.39
C TYR A 101 -4.98 9.59 3.96
N LEU A 102 -4.64 10.72 4.62
CA LEU A 102 -3.36 10.88 5.32
C LEU A 102 -3.46 10.21 6.70
N GLU A 103 -3.21 8.92 6.73
CA GLU A 103 -3.24 8.12 7.95
C GLU A 103 -2.49 6.78 7.79
N SER A 104 -2.27 6.08 8.88
CA SER A 104 -1.72 4.73 8.85
C SER A 104 -2.74 3.71 8.33
N ILE A 105 -2.29 2.79 7.45
CA ILE A 105 -3.09 1.64 7.02
C ILE A 105 -3.43 0.68 8.16
N LEU A 106 -2.70 0.71 9.27
CA LEU A 106 -2.94 -0.13 10.45
C LEU A 106 -4.12 0.37 11.31
N THR A 107 -4.51 1.64 11.13
CA THR A 107 -5.63 2.27 11.84
C THR A 107 -6.76 2.67 10.90
N PHE A 108 -6.55 2.53 9.59
CA PHE A 108 -7.53 2.91 8.59
C PHE A 108 -8.85 2.17 8.77
N ALA A 109 -9.94 2.92 8.84
CA ALA A 109 -11.29 2.39 8.93
C ALA A 109 -12.08 2.71 7.64
N PRO A 110 -12.19 1.77 6.71
CA PRO A 110 -12.84 2.01 5.43
C PRO A 110 -14.30 2.37 5.60
N GLN A 111 -14.71 3.57 5.15
CA GLN A 111 -16.10 4.04 5.22
C GLN A 111 -16.98 3.36 4.14
N LYS A 112 -16.36 2.87 3.08
CA LYS A 112 -16.99 2.15 1.97
C LYS A 112 -16.02 1.14 1.39
N LYS A 113 -16.56 0.07 0.83
CA LYS A 113 -15.76 -0.94 0.12
C LYS A 113 -15.41 -0.46 -1.29
N SER A 114 -14.22 -0.86 -1.75
CA SER A 114 -13.77 -0.68 -3.14
C SER A 114 -13.80 -2.01 -3.89
N ASP A 115 -14.01 -1.98 -5.19
CA ASP A 115 -13.99 -3.21 -6.01
C ASP A 115 -12.61 -3.86 -6.02
N LEU A 116 -11.56 -3.06 -5.87
CA LEU A 116 -10.18 -3.51 -5.78
C LEU A 116 -9.48 -2.82 -4.61
N VAL A 117 -8.91 -3.61 -3.71
CA VAL A 117 -7.91 -3.18 -2.73
C VAL A 117 -6.54 -3.55 -3.27
N LEU A 118 -5.65 -2.57 -3.39
CA LEU A 118 -4.31 -2.72 -3.96
C LEU A 118 -3.24 -2.48 -2.90
N LEU A 119 -2.28 -3.41 -2.82
CA LEU A 119 -1.02 -3.22 -2.10
C LEU A 119 0.14 -3.70 -3.00
N LYS A 120 1.12 -2.83 -3.22
CA LYS A 120 2.29 -3.17 -4.05
C LYS A 120 3.57 -2.62 -3.42
N GLY A 121 4.39 -3.51 -2.88
CA GLY A 121 5.63 -3.16 -2.18
C GLY A 121 5.39 -2.52 -0.81
N VAL A 122 4.34 -2.88 -0.09
CA VAL A 122 3.92 -2.32 1.20
C VAL A 122 3.95 -3.36 2.32
N LEU A 123 3.34 -4.54 2.12
CA LEU A 123 3.28 -5.58 3.16
C LEU A 123 4.66 -6.02 3.63
N ILE A 124 5.64 -5.99 2.74
CA ILE A 124 7.05 -6.28 3.05
C ILE A 124 7.67 -5.31 4.08
N HIS A 125 7.04 -4.17 4.33
CA HIS A 125 7.50 -3.13 5.25
C HIS A 125 6.65 -3.03 6.52
N ILE A 126 5.63 -3.87 6.66
CA ILE A 126 4.76 -3.91 7.84
C ILE A 126 5.37 -4.79 8.92
N ASN A 127 5.26 -4.35 10.18
CA ASN A 127 5.62 -5.19 11.32
C ASN A 127 4.84 -6.52 11.24
N PRO A 128 5.52 -7.68 11.26
CA PRO A 128 4.85 -8.99 11.17
C PRO A 128 3.73 -9.21 12.18
N GLU A 129 3.82 -8.59 13.36
CA GLU A 129 2.80 -8.69 14.43
C GLU A 129 1.48 -7.98 14.06
N GLU A 130 1.53 -7.02 13.13
CA GLU A 130 0.37 -6.24 12.70
C GLU A 130 -0.31 -6.83 11.44
N LEU A 131 0.30 -7.81 10.77
CA LEU A 131 -0.21 -8.32 9.49
C LEU A 131 -1.60 -8.93 9.61
N ASP A 132 -1.90 -9.64 10.70
CA ASP A 132 -3.23 -10.26 10.87
C ASP A 132 -4.34 -9.22 10.93
N SER A 133 -4.11 -8.12 11.65
CA SER A 133 -5.03 -6.99 11.72
C SER A 133 -5.16 -6.27 10.38
N LEU A 134 -4.03 -6.06 9.67
CA LEU A 134 -4.04 -5.43 8.36
C LEU A 134 -4.78 -6.29 7.31
N TYR A 135 -4.65 -7.60 7.33
CA TYR A 135 -5.41 -8.49 6.45
C TYR A 135 -6.91 -8.34 6.68
N GLN A 136 -7.35 -8.15 7.93
CA GLN A 136 -8.75 -7.88 8.23
C GLN A 136 -9.20 -6.54 7.62
N ILE A 137 -8.41 -5.48 7.77
CA ILE A 137 -8.72 -4.16 7.18
C ILE A 137 -8.80 -4.26 5.64
N MET A 138 -7.87 -4.98 5.01
CA MET A 138 -7.89 -5.22 3.56
C MET A 138 -9.16 -5.95 3.10
N TYR A 139 -9.54 -6.99 3.83
CA TYR A 139 -10.75 -7.77 3.55
C TYR A 139 -12.01 -6.92 3.71
N ASP A 140 -12.10 -6.14 4.80
CA ASP A 140 -13.24 -5.27 5.09
C ASP A 140 -13.36 -4.13 4.08
N ALA A 141 -12.24 -3.65 3.52
CA ALA A 141 -12.20 -2.64 2.48
C ALA A 141 -12.54 -3.17 1.08
N SER A 142 -12.49 -4.49 0.87
CA SER A 142 -12.67 -5.12 -0.44
C SER A 142 -14.13 -5.52 -0.70
N ASN A 143 -14.60 -5.23 -1.91
CA ASN A 143 -15.88 -5.68 -2.43
C ASN A 143 -15.74 -6.89 -3.38
N LYS A 144 -14.61 -6.99 -4.11
CA LYS A 144 -14.44 -8.04 -5.14
C LYS A 144 -13.02 -8.63 -5.16
N TYR A 145 -12.00 -7.78 -5.16
CA TYR A 145 -10.61 -8.21 -5.38
C TYR A 145 -9.65 -7.58 -4.40
N ILE A 146 -8.64 -8.35 -4.01
CA ILE A 146 -7.45 -7.87 -3.32
C ILE A 146 -6.25 -8.21 -4.21
N LEU A 147 -5.50 -7.21 -4.66
CA LEU A 147 -4.28 -7.41 -5.46
C LEU A 147 -3.05 -7.12 -4.59
N ILE A 148 -2.22 -8.14 -4.43
CA ILE A 148 -0.98 -8.08 -3.69
C ILE A 148 0.19 -8.22 -4.65
N GLY A 149 1.05 -7.20 -4.73
CA GLY A 149 2.28 -7.20 -5.51
C GLY A 149 3.50 -7.10 -4.60
N GLU A 150 3.94 -8.21 -4.00
CA GLU A 150 4.95 -8.23 -2.94
C GLU A 150 6.10 -9.21 -3.23
N TYR A 151 7.19 -9.09 -2.49
CA TYR A 151 8.28 -10.07 -2.55
C TYR A 151 7.91 -11.33 -1.77
N TYR A 152 7.79 -12.41 -2.50
CA TYR A 152 7.47 -13.73 -1.94
C TYR A 152 8.67 -14.41 -1.30
N ASN A 153 8.41 -15.15 -0.21
CA ASN A 153 9.28 -16.20 0.32
C ASN A 153 8.42 -17.29 0.96
N PRO A 154 8.70 -18.59 0.77
CA PRO A 154 7.86 -19.68 1.30
C PRO A 154 7.85 -19.74 2.83
N VAL A 155 8.87 -19.20 3.48
CA VAL A 155 8.97 -19.09 4.95
C VAL A 155 9.23 -17.63 5.33
N PRO A 156 8.72 -17.15 6.48
CA PRO A 156 8.97 -15.79 6.94
C PRO A 156 10.48 -15.53 7.13
N VAL A 157 10.97 -14.43 6.53
CA VAL A 157 12.35 -13.96 6.69
C VAL A 157 12.38 -12.43 6.85
N SER A 158 13.32 -11.95 7.66
CA SER A 158 13.66 -10.53 7.77
C SER A 158 14.98 -10.28 7.03
N ILE A 159 15.03 -9.19 6.26
CA ILE A 159 16.18 -8.81 5.45
C ILE A 159 16.53 -7.36 5.76
N SER A 160 17.83 -7.05 5.86
CA SER A 160 18.30 -5.67 5.97
C SER A 160 17.88 -4.88 4.71
N TYR A 161 17.27 -3.71 4.91
CA TYR A 161 16.78 -2.86 3.84
C TYR A 161 17.54 -1.53 3.85
N ARG A 162 18.42 -1.34 2.85
CA ARG A 162 19.22 -0.13 2.69
C ARG A 162 20.01 0.27 3.95
N GLY A 163 20.58 -0.72 4.64
CA GLY A 163 21.34 -0.52 5.88
C GLY A 163 20.49 -0.44 7.16
N HIS A 164 19.18 -0.63 7.06
CA HIS A 164 18.27 -0.65 8.21
C HIS A 164 17.77 -2.06 8.49
N GLU A 165 17.90 -2.51 9.74
CA GLU A 165 17.36 -3.79 10.20
C GLU A 165 15.85 -3.68 10.48
N ASN A 166 15.15 -4.81 10.36
CA ASN A 166 13.71 -4.90 10.66
C ASN A 166 12.85 -3.92 9.85
N ARG A 167 13.18 -3.74 8.55
CA ARG A 167 12.45 -2.86 7.63
C ARG A 167 11.96 -3.57 6.37
N LEU A 168 12.38 -4.82 6.15
CA LEU A 168 11.90 -5.62 5.03
C LEU A 168 11.68 -7.06 5.47
N PHE A 169 10.45 -7.52 5.29
CA PHE A 169 10.01 -8.87 5.63
C PHE A 169 9.45 -9.53 4.38
N LYS A 170 9.82 -10.78 4.12
CA LYS A 170 9.24 -11.56 3.02
C LYS A 170 8.54 -12.78 3.59
N ARG A 171 7.40 -13.12 3.00
CA ARG A 171 6.62 -14.31 3.34
C ARG A 171 5.59 -14.61 2.27
N ASP A 172 4.77 -15.61 2.46
CA ASP A 172 3.61 -15.91 1.62
C ASP A 172 2.39 -15.11 2.07
N PHE A 173 2.38 -13.80 1.79
CA PHE A 173 1.29 -12.89 2.18
C PHE A 173 -0.06 -13.33 1.61
N ALA A 174 -0.10 -13.78 0.35
CA ALA A 174 -1.33 -14.24 -0.27
C ALA A 174 -1.82 -15.54 0.39
N GLY A 175 -0.91 -16.49 0.66
CA GLY A 175 -1.24 -17.72 1.35
C GLY A 175 -1.75 -17.49 2.78
N ASP A 176 -1.25 -16.48 3.49
CA ASP A 176 -1.75 -16.11 4.82
C ASP A 176 -3.20 -15.59 4.75
N ILE A 177 -3.52 -14.75 3.75
CA ILE A 177 -4.88 -14.25 3.53
C ILE A 177 -5.84 -15.39 3.16
N LEU A 178 -5.44 -16.29 2.25
CA LEU A 178 -6.25 -17.45 1.85
C LEU A 178 -6.49 -18.43 3.00
N LYS A 179 -5.58 -18.53 3.97
CA LYS A 179 -5.79 -19.32 5.19
C LYS A 179 -6.72 -18.64 6.17
N LYS A 180 -6.68 -17.30 6.24
CA LYS A 180 -7.49 -16.52 7.18
C LYS A 180 -8.96 -16.42 6.73
N PHE A 181 -9.21 -16.27 5.43
CA PHE A 181 -10.52 -16.06 4.84
C PHE A 181 -10.86 -17.22 3.90
N SER A 182 -11.88 -17.98 4.22
CA SER A 182 -12.27 -19.20 3.49
C SER A 182 -13.14 -18.91 2.26
N ASP A 183 -13.57 -17.67 2.09
CA ASP A 183 -14.47 -17.19 1.03
C ASP A 183 -13.78 -16.35 -0.05
N VAL A 184 -12.43 -16.32 -0.06
CA VAL A 184 -11.61 -15.64 -1.08
C VAL A 184 -10.90 -16.63 -1.99
#